data_83d78892fb26b766ef540ad31171623d
#
_entry.id   83d78892fb26b766ef540ad31171623d
#
_cell.length_a   1.000
_cell.length_b   1.000
_cell.length_c   1.000
_cell.angle_alpha   90.00
_cell.angle_beta   90.00
_cell.angle_gamma   90.00
#
_symmetry.space_group_name_H-M   'P 1'
#
loop_
_entity.id
_entity.type
_entity.pdbx_description
1 polymer ?
#
loop_
_entity_poly.entity_id
_entity_poly.type
_entity_poly.pdbx_seq_one_letter_code
_entity_poly.pdbx_strand_id
1 'polypeptide(L)'
;SSFFLNLINNRQGDYSRYIFFYLNYLIDNNKLNEARLVVEQIDYINSTLLLSQSKSWIDKEKFDDFGKIFSCKDHNDLVSEFLFLISNLYSSQDNFEKSNFYLNLSNYLNPKFEFNLSLVAENFFLNDEFDKVQRILKNFKKEDEFYYWFRLKTEAKIIIQEQDYENGIKYIDSKFNKIENPNIKIIFDLANFYKNSKNYEKAIDRYTEIILRLDDNSLIKSDVLYRRGGSYERMGNYEKSDEDLLHALRIDPSDAYILNYLAYSWLERDYKINEAMDMLKTAYDLKSNDPYIIDSIGWAFFLIEDYEEAEKYL
;
A
#
# COMPACT_ATOMS: atom_id res chain seq x y z
N SER A 1 -24.08 -9.58 0.25
CA SER A 1 -23.30 -8.54 0.99
C SER A 1 -22.27 -9.15 1.92
N SER A 2 -22.59 -10.18 2.72
CA SER A 2 -21.64 -10.80 3.68
C SER A 2 -20.33 -11.28 3.05
N PHE A 3 -20.36 -11.84 1.85
CA PHE A 3 -19.16 -12.31 1.14
C PHE A 3 -18.16 -11.18 0.90
N PHE A 4 -18.59 -10.06 0.33
CA PHE A 4 -17.69 -8.92 0.03
C PHE A 4 -17.19 -8.23 1.30
N LEU A 5 -18.03 -8.13 2.35
CA LEU A 5 -17.59 -7.62 3.65
C LEU A 5 -16.52 -8.52 4.29
N ASN A 6 -16.66 -9.84 4.14
CA ASN A 6 -15.63 -10.78 4.60
C ASN A 6 -14.32 -10.63 3.81
N LEU A 7 -14.37 -10.31 2.51
CA LEU A 7 -13.16 -10.03 1.72
C LEU A 7 -12.44 -8.77 2.20
N ILE A 8 -13.18 -7.73 2.59
CA ILE A 8 -12.61 -6.48 3.13
C ILE A 8 -11.93 -6.74 4.47
N ASN A 9 -12.57 -7.54 5.33
CA ASN A 9 -12.06 -7.85 6.67
C ASN A 9 -10.91 -8.89 6.64
N ASN A 10 -10.85 -9.71 5.60
CA ASN A 10 -9.81 -10.71 5.43
C ASN A 10 -8.62 -10.14 4.64
N ARG A 11 -7.67 -9.53 5.35
CA ARG A 11 -6.49 -8.85 4.78
C ARG A 11 -5.48 -9.77 4.07
N GLN A 12 -5.86 -10.99 3.68
CA GLN A 12 -4.95 -12.00 3.11
C GLN A 12 -4.72 -11.88 1.59
N GLY A 13 -5.31 -10.91 0.89
CA GLY A 13 -5.14 -10.75 -0.55
C GLY A 13 -5.60 -9.40 -1.09
N ASP A 14 -5.18 -9.06 -2.31
CA ASP A 14 -5.68 -7.88 -3.01
C ASP A 14 -7.04 -8.15 -3.64
N TYR A 15 -8.10 -7.74 -2.95
CA TYR A 15 -9.48 -7.83 -3.41
C TYR A 15 -10.02 -6.52 -3.99
N SER A 16 -9.15 -5.56 -4.27
CA SER A 16 -9.52 -4.20 -4.69
C SER A 16 -10.48 -4.16 -5.89
N ARG A 17 -10.23 -5.01 -6.91
CA ARG A 17 -11.13 -5.07 -8.08
C ARG A 17 -12.51 -5.61 -7.74
N TYR A 18 -12.58 -6.64 -6.92
CA TYR A 18 -13.88 -7.21 -6.50
C TYR A 18 -14.67 -6.19 -5.66
N ILE A 19 -14.01 -5.44 -4.81
CA ILE A 19 -14.64 -4.36 -4.02
C ILE A 19 -15.12 -3.24 -4.97
N PHE A 20 -14.32 -2.83 -5.95
CA PHE A 20 -14.72 -1.86 -6.96
C PHE A 20 -15.99 -2.31 -7.70
N PHE A 21 -16.05 -3.55 -8.19
CA PHE A 21 -17.23 -4.06 -8.89
C PHE A 21 -18.44 -4.18 -7.96
N TYR A 22 -18.24 -4.50 -6.69
CA TYR A 22 -19.32 -4.50 -5.72
C TYR A 22 -19.86 -3.09 -5.44
N LEU A 23 -18.99 -2.10 -5.30
CA LEU A 23 -19.39 -0.70 -5.19
C LEU A 23 -20.18 -0.23 -6.41
N ASN A 24 -19.70 -0.54 -7.61
CA ASN A 24 -20.41 -0.23 -8.86
C ASN A 24 -21.81 -0.89 -8.90
N TYR A 25 -21.91 -2.16 -8.53
CA TYR A 25 -23.20 -2.84 -8.41
C TYR A 25 -24.13 -2.16 -7.38
N LEU A 26 -23.65 -1.76 -6.22
CA LEU A 26 -24.45 -1.08 -5.21
C LEU A 26 -24.98 0.26 -5.72
N ILE A 27 -24.16 1.02 -6.41
CA ILE A 27 -24.52 2.32 -7.01
C ILE A 27 -25.57 2.14 -8.11
N ASP A 28 -25.36 1.20 -9.04
CA ASP A 28 -26.30 0.88 -10.12
C ASP A 28 -27.69 0.46 -9.62
N ASN A 29 -27.75 -0.08 -8.39
CA ASN A 29 -29.00 -0.49 -7.75
C ASN A 29 -29.54 0.52 -6.73
N ASN A 30 -29.07 1.78 -6.75
CA ASN A 30 -29.43 2.85 -5.82
C ASN A 30 -29.22 2.52 -4.32
N LYS A 31 -28.26 1.64 -3.99
CA LYS A 31 -27.91 1.24 -2.64
C LYS A 31 -26.77 2.10 -2.07
N LEU A 32 -26.92 3.42 -2.16
CA LEU A 32 -25.86 4.37 -1.84
C LEU A 32 -25.39 4.28 -0.37
N ASN A 33 -26.31 4.02 0.56
CA ASN A 33 -25.94 3.87 1.98
C ASN A 33 -25.07 2.63 2.20
N GLU A 34 -25.37 1.51 1.52
CA GLU A 34 -24.55 0.29 1.59
C GLU A 34 -23.15 0.56 0.99
N ALA A 35 -23.07 1.30 -0.12
CA ALA A 35 -21.79 1.67 -0.74
C ALA A 35 -20.93 2.54 0.20
N ARG A 36 -21.51 3.52 0.90
CA ARG A 36 -20.81 4.33 1.90
C ARG A 36 -20.27 3.48 3.05
N LEU A 37 -21.08 2.57 3.59
CA LEU A 37 -20.63 1.64 4.66
C LEU A 37 -19.46 0.74 4.22
N VAL A 38 -19.47 0.28 2.97
CA VAL A 38 -18.34 -0.49 2.40
C VAL A 38 -17.07 0.35 2.35
N VAL A 39 -17.17 1.59 1.89
CA VAL A 39 -16.04 2.51 1.75
C VAL A 39 -15.44 2.93 3.10
N GLU A 40 -16.26 3.07 4.15
CA GLU A 40 -15.80 3.37 5.51
C GLU A 40 -14.92 2.27 6.10
N GLN A 41 -15.08 1.01 5.64
CA GLN A 41 -14.27 -0.13 6.09
C GLN A 41 -12.96 -0.30 5.32
N ILE A 42 -12.76 0.46 4.24
CA ILE A 42 -11.54 0.36 3.43
C ILE A 42 -10.40 1.12 4.13
N ASP A 43 -9.31 0.40 4.40
CA ASP A 43 -8.03 1.04 4.72
C ASP A 43 -7.48 1.72 3.47
N TYR A 44 -7.92 2.96 3.27
CA TYR A 44 -7.68 3.63 2.01
C TYR A 44 -6.24 4.12 1.82
N ILE A 45 -5.46 4.30 2.89
CA ILE A 45 -4.07 4.74 2.76
C ILE A 45 -3.16 3.63 2.20
N ASN A 46 -3.47 2.37 2.51
CA ASN A 46 -2.77 1.20 1.98
C ASN A 46 -3.48 0.60 0.75
N SER A 47 -4.62 1.15 0.34
CA SER A 47 -5.40 0.63 -0.79
C SER A 47 -4.77 0.94 -2.15
N THR A 48 -5.21 0.20 -3.17
CA THR A 48 -4.82 0.43 -4.55
C THR A 48 -5.37 1.75 -5.10
N LEU A 49 -4.83 2.21 -6.24
CA LEU A 49 -5.32 3.39 -6.96
C LEU A 49 -6.83 3.32 -7.22
N LEU A 50 -7.31 2.13 -7.61
CA LEU A 50 -8.71 1.90 -7.93
C LEU A 50 -9.64 2.13 -6.74
N LEU A 51 -9.27 1.64 -5.55
CA LEU A 51 -10.07 1.85 -4.33
C LEU A 51 -9.95 3.28 -3.81
N SER A 52 -8.78 3.89 -3.89
CA SER A 52 -8.58 5.30 -3.53
C SER A 52 -9.45 6.22 -4.39
N GLN A 53 -9.50 5.98 -5.69
CA GLN A 53 -10.38 6.67 -6.63
C GLN A 53 -11.85 6.42 -6.30
N SER A 54 -12.24 5.15 -6.09
CA SER A 54 -13.62 4.76 -5.76
C SER A 54 -14.12 5.46 -4.49
N LYS A 55 -13.27 5.50 -3.43
CA LYS A 55 -13.59 6.22 -2.21
C LYS A 55 -13.78 7.71 -2.48
N SER A 56 -12.87 8.33 -3.20
CA SER A 56 -12.97 9.75 -3.54
C SER A 56 -14.25 10.08 -4.32
N TRP A 57 -14.68 9.19 -5.23
CA TRP A 57 -15.94 9.39 -5.95
C TRP A 57 -17.16 9.29 -5.05
N ILE A 58 -17.19 8.35 -4.11
CA ILE A 58 -18.30 8.21 -3.15
C ILE A 58 -18.33 9.40 -2.20
N ASP A 59 -17.19 9.81 -1.64
CA ASP A 59 -17.08 10.96 -0.73
C ASP A 59 -17.48 12.29 -1.41
N LYS A 60 -17.21 12.43 -2.72
CA LYS A 60 -17.55 13.61 -3.54
C LYS A 60 -18.90 13.47 -4.27
N GLU A 61 -19.67 12.42 -4.00
CA GLU A 61 -20.97 12.10 -4.62
C GLU A 61 -20.93 11.99 -6.16
N LYS A 62 -19.77 11.57 -6.72
CA LYS A 62 -19.57 11.34 -8.15
C LYS A 62 -19.94 9.93 -8.57
N PHE A 63 -21.15 9.49 -8.24
CA PHE A 63 -21.60 8.11 -8.45
C PHE A 63 -21.60 7.69 -9.93
N ASP A 64 -21.91 8.62 -10.82
CA ASP A 64 -21.94 8.36 -12.28
C ASP A 64 -20.58 7.96 -12.85
N ASP A 65 -19.47 8.31 -12.17
CA ASP A 65 -18.12 8.04 -12.66
C ASP A 65 -17.81 6.54 -12.68
N PHE A 66 -18.44 5.74 -11.81
CA PHE A 66 -18.31 4.28 -11.84
C PHE A 66 -18.79 3.68 -13.17
N GLY A 67 -20.01 4.01 -13.58
CA GLY A 67 -20.60 3.49 -14.82
C GLY A 67 -19.91 4.02 -16.10
N LYS A 68 -19.15 5.12 -16.00
CA LYS A 68 -18.37 5.65 -17.14
C LYS A 68 -17.17 4.78 -17.48
N ILE A 69 -16.54 4.16 -16.47
CA ILE A 69 -15.32 3.38 -16.67
C ILE A 69 -15.57 1.89 -16.82
N PHE A 70 -16.67 1.37 -16.28
CA PHE A 70 -17.02 -0.04 -16.40
C PHE A 70 -18.52 -0.30 -16.23
N SER A 71 -19.07 -1.16 -17.08
CA SER A 71 -20.45 -1.63 -16.98
C SER A 71 -20.56 -3.14 -17.18
N CYS A 72 -21.16 -3.85 -16.22
CA CYS A 72 -21.48 -5.28 -16.38
C CYS A 72 -22.48 -5.57 -17.52
N LYS A 73 -23.06 -4.56 -18.14
CA LYS A 73 -23.99 -4.67 -19.29
C LYS A 73 -23.26 -4.53 -20.62
N ASP A 74 -22.01 -4.10 -20.62
CA ASP A 74 -21.18 -3.95 -21.83
C ASP A 74 -20.29 -5.18 -22.00
N HIS A 75 -20.43 -5.86 -23.13
CA HIS A 75 -19.66 -7.07 -23.45
C HIS A 75 -18.15 -6.78 -23.58
N ASN A 76 -17.78 -5.60 -24.11
CA ASN A 76 -16.39 -5.23 -24.24
C ASN A 76 -15.73 -5.03 -22.87
N ASP A 77 -16.46 -4.40 -21.91
CA ASP A 77 -15.96 -4.23 -20.54
C ASP A 77 -15.76 -5.58 -19.86
N LEU A 78 -16.70 -6.54 -20.03
CA LEU A 78 -16.58 -7.89 -19.46
C LEU A 78 -15.40 -8.67 -20.05
N VAL A 79 -15.23 -8.64 -21.37
CA VAL A 79 -14.10 -9.32 -22.04
C VAL A 79 -12.78 -8.62 -21.67
N SER A 80 -12.77 -7.29 -21.59
CA SER A 80 -11.62 -6.52 -21.12
C SER A 80 -11.18 -6.97 -19.72
N GLU A 81 -12.14 -7.15 -18.79
CA GLU A 81 -11.84 -7.62 -17.44
C GLU A 81 -11.25 -9.04 -17.43
N PHE A 82 -11.81 -9.95 -18.22
CA PHE A 82 -11.27 -11.29 -18.35
C PHE A 82 -9.81 -11.30 -18.87
N LEU A 83 -9.52 -10.47 -19.87
CA LEU A 83 -8.16 -10.32 -20.39
C LEU A 83 -7.21 -9.69 -19.36
N PHE A 84 -7.69 -8.76 -18.55
CA PHE A 84 -6.92 -8.20 -17.42
C PHE A 84 -6.55 -9.29 -16.41
N LEU A 85 -7.49 -10.15 -16.02
CA LEU A 85 -7.21 -11.25 -15.07
C LEU A 85 -6.13 -12.19 -15.59
N ILE A 86 -6.18 -12.54 -16.89
CA ILE A 86 -5.14 -13.34 -17.55
C ILE A 86 -3.80 -12.60 -17.50
N SER A 87 -3.80 -11.31 -17.81
CA SER A 87 -2.56 -10.53 -17.82
C SER A 87 -1.93 -10.43 -16.42
N ASN A 88 -2.74 -10.21 -15.40
CA ASN A 88 -2.27 -10.15 -14.03
C ASN A 88 -1.63 -11.47 -13.56
N LEU A 89 -2.18 -12.60 -13.99
CA LEU A 89 -1.59 -13.92 -13.75
C LEU A 89 -0.21 -14.06 -14.41
N TYR A 90 -0.01 -13.54 -15.61
CA TYR A 90 1.30 -13.53 -16.25
C TYR A 90 2.27 -12.55 -15.60
N SER A 91 1.78 -11.36 -15.16
CA SER A 91 2.60 -10.38 -14.45
C SER A 91 3.12 -10.95 -13.13
N SER A 92 2.29 -11.68 -12.38
CA SER A 92 2.70 -12.32 -11.12
C SER A 92 3.74 -13.44 -11.28
N GLN A 93 4.01 -13.87 -12.51
CA GLN A 93 5.02 -14.86 -12.89
C GLN A 93 6.21 -14.19 -13.62
N ASP A 94 6.36 -12.88 -13.55
CA ASP A 94 7.37 -12.08 -14.24
C ASP A 94 7.36 -12.23 -15.79
N ASN A 95 6.27 -12.75 -16.36
CA ASN A 95 6.10 -12.85 -17.80
C ASN A 95 5.46 -11.59 -18.38
N PHE A 96 6.23 -10.49 -18.32
CA PHE A 96 5.75 -9.16 -18.69
C PHE A 96 5.36 -9.03 -20.17
N GLU A 97 6.00 -9.77 -21.08
CA GLU A 97 5.64 -9.75 -22.50
C GLU A 97 4.22 -10.25 -22.74
N LYS A 98 3.87 -11.42 -22.18
CA LYS A 98 2.50 -11.96 -22.28
C LYS A 98 1.51 -11.12 -21.49
N SER A 99 1.88 -10.65 -20.32
CA SER A 99 1.04 -9.76 -19.54
C SER A 99 0.66 -8.52 -20.36
N ASN A 100 1.64 -7.83 -20.94
CA ASN A 100 1.43 -6.65 -21.76
C ASN A 100 0.62 -6.93 -23.04
N PHE A 101 0.76 -8.11 -23.64
CA PHE A 101 -0.07 -8.52 -24.77
C PHE A 101 -1.57 -8.54 -24.39
N TYR A 102 -1.93 -9.21 -23.29
CA TYR A 102 -3.31 -9.28 -22.83
C TYR A 102 -3.82 -7.92 -22.30
N LEU A 103 -2.98 -7.12 -21.64
CA LEU A 103 -3.33 -5.76 -21.23
C LEU A 103 -3.64 -4.85 -22.41
N ASN A 104 -2.89 -4.94 -23.49
CA ASN A 104 -3.16 -4.15 -24.70
C ASN A 104 -4.52 -4.52 -25.31
N LEU A 105 -4.88 -5.81 -25.34
CA LEU A 105 -6.20 -6.24 -25.77
C LEU A 105 -7.29 -5.77 -24.81
N SER A 106 -7.07 -5.88 -23.50
CA SER A 106 -7.98 -5.39 -22.48
C SER A 106 -8.23 -3.88 -22.64
N ASN A 107 -7.15 -3.11 -22.77
CA ASN A 107 -7.24 -1.65 -22.93
C ASN A 107 -7.86 -1.23 -24.27
N TYR A 108 -7.68 -2.03 -25.34
CA TYR A 108 -8.37 -1.78 -26.62
C TYR A 108 -9.89 -1.93 -26.49
N LEU A 109 -10.36 -2.91 -25.73
CA LEU A 109 -11.79 -3.14 -25.50
C LEU A 109 -12.40 -2.14 -24.51
N ASN A 110 -11.68 -1.76 -23.47
CA ASN A 110 -12.11 -0.74 -22.51
C ASN A 110 -10.99 0.29 -22.24
N PRO A 111 -10.82 1.29 -23.11
CA PRO A 111 -9.79 2.32 -22.95
C PRO A 111 -10.06 3.31 -21.81
N LYS A 112 -11.24 3.26 -21.19
CA LYS A 112 -11.63 4.17 -20.09
C LYS A 112 -11.17 3.66 -18.72
N PHE A 113 -10.76 2.38 -18.61
CA PHE A 113 -10.35 1.80 -17.36
C PHE A 113 -8.84 2.02 -17.13
N GLU A 114 -8.47 3.23 -16.72
CA GLU A 114 -7.07 3.67 -16.58
C GLU A 114 -6.23 2.79 -15.63
N PHE A 115 -6.87 2.07 -14.71
CA PHE A 115 -6.18 1.12 -13.83
C PHE A 115 -5.39 0.06 -14.60
N ASN A 116 -5.90 -0.38 -15.75
CA ASN A 116 -5.19 -1.35 -16.60
C ASN A 116 -3.88 -0.76 -17.14
N LEU A 117 -3.84 0.55 -17.43
CA LEU A 117 -2.63 1.24 -17.87
C LEU A 117 -1.58 1.36 -16.76
N SER A 118 -1.98 1.42 -15.48
CA SER A 118 -1.01 1.44 -14.38
C SER A 118 -0.20 0.14 -14.32
N LEU A 119 -0.84 -1.02 -14.53
CA LEU A 119 -0.15 -2.31 -14.60
C LEU A 119 0.79 -2.40 -15.83
N VAL A 120 0.38 -1.84 -16.99
CA VAL A 120 1.27 -1.74 -18.16
C VAL A 120 2.52 -0.94 -17.83
N ALA A 121 2.35 0.21 -17.15
CA ALA A 121 3.47 1.04 -16.73
C ALA A 121 4.38 0.32 -15.73
N GLU A 122 3.82 -0.41 -14.77
CA GLU A 122 4.58 -1.20 -13.80
C GLU A 122 5.37 -2.33 -14.46
N ASN A 123 4.75 -3.09 -15.38
CA ASN A 123 5.44 -4.15 -16.14
C ASN A 123 6.63 -3.61 -16.94
N PHE A 124 6.46 -2.48 -17.63
CA PHE A 124 7.57 -1.86 -18.36
C PHE A 124 8.64 -1.30 -17.41
N PHE A 125 8.24 -0.77 -16.23
CA PHE A 125 9.19 -0.28 -15.24
C PHE A 125 10.03 -1.43 -14.67
N LEU A 126 9.42 -2.57 -14.33
CA LEU A 126 10.12 -3.75 -13.82
C LEU A 126 11.07 -4.38 -14.86
N ASN A 127 10.84 -4.11 -16.14
CA ASN A 127 11.68 -4.56 -17.25
C ASN A 127 12.66 -3.48 -17.74
N ASP A 128 12.86 -2.41 -16.97
CA ASP A 128 13.75 -1.27 -17.27
C ASP A 128 13.46 -0.55 -18.62
N GLU A 129 12.24 -0.69 -19.14
CA GLU A 129 11.81 -0.09 -20.41
C GLU A 129 11.25 1.34 -20.20
N PHE A 130 12.04 2.24 -19.61
CA PHE A 130 11.60 3.55 -19.11
C PHE A 130 10.99 4.45 -20.19
N ASP A 131 11.46 4.42 -21.43
CA ASP A 131 10.86 5.16 -22.53
C ASP A 131 9.39 4.75 -22.79
N LYS A 132 9.06 3.46 -22.63
CA LYS A 132 7.70 2.97 -22.75
C LYS A 132 6.85 3.40 -21.55
N VAL A 133 7.42 3.32 -20.34
CA VAL A 133 6.77 3.84 -19.14
C VAL A 133 6.37 5.29 -19.33
N GLN A 134 7.30 6.16 -19.72
CA GLN A 134 7.04 7.59 -19.91
C GLN A 134 5.92 7.86 -20.93
N ARG A 135 5.81 7.03 -21.99
CA ARG A 135 4.71 7.14 -22.96
C ARG A 135 3.35 6.82 -22.34
N ILE A 136 3.28 5.75 -21.54
CA ILE A 136 2.04 5.38 -20.84
C ILE A 136 1.65 6.43 -19.81
N LEU A 137 2.60 6.94 -19.03
CA LEU A 137 2.34 7.93 -17.98
C LEU A 137 1.69 9.22 -18.49
N LYS A 138 1.85 9.57 -19.78
CA LYS A 138 1.18 10.73 -20.41
C LYS A 138 -0.34 10.61 -20.44
N ASN A 139 -0.90 9.41 -20.29
CA ASN A 139 -2.35 9.21 -20.24
C ASN A 139 -2.94 9.70 -18.91
N PHE A 140 -2.20 9.61 -17.79
CA PHE A 140 -2.67 10.02 -16.49
C PHE A 140 -2.66 11.54 -16.35
N LYS A 141 -3.85 12.14 -16.31
CA LYS A 141 -4.07 13.59 -16.32
C LYS A 141 -4.28 14.14 -14.90
N LYS A 142 -4.18 15.46 -14.75
CA LYS A 142 -4.33 16.14 -13.45
C LYS A 142 -5.73 16.06 -12.87
N GLU A 143 -6.74 15.81 -13.68
CA GLU A 143 -8.14 15.73 -13.31
C GLU A 143 -8.41 14.55 -12.37
N ASP A 144 -7.61 13.47 -12.48
CA ASP A 144 -7.59 12.38 -11.52
C ASP A 144 -6.36 12.49 -10.62
N GLU A 145 -6.58 12.90 -9.38
CA GLU A 145 -5.51 13.17 -8.42
C GLU A 145 -4.65 11.93 -8.11
N PHE A 146 -5.25 10.70 -8.09
CA PHE A 146 -4.54 9.48 -7.72
C PHE A 146 -3.68 8.95 -8.87
N TYR A 147 -4.21 8.91 -10.09
CA TYR A 147 -3.44 8.47 -11.26
C TYR A 147 -2.40 9.50 -11.66
N TYR A 148 -2.70 10.80 -11.49
CA TYR A 148 -1.69 11.84 -11.67
C TYR A 148 -0.56 11.71 -10.64
N TRP A 149 -0.89 11.42 -9.36
CA TRP A 149 0.12 11.17 -8.33
C TRP A 149 0.93 9.89 -8.62
N PHE A 150 0.29 8.81 -9.07
CA PHE A 150 0.98 7.60 -9.56
C PHE A 150 2.00 7.94 -10.65
N ARG A 151 1.60 8.74 -11.64
CA ARG A 151 2.50 9.24 -12.69
C ARG A 151 3.71 9.93 -12.10
N LEU A 152 3.52 10.94 -11.22
CA LEU A 152 4.61 11.71 -10.63
C LEU A 152 5.58 10.84 -9.82
N LYS A 153 5.06 9.87 -9.04
CA LYS A 153 5.90 8.91 -8.31
C LYS A 153 6.71 8.03 -9.25
N THR A 154 6.11 7.56 -10.31
CA THR A 154 6.80 6.68 -11.27
C THR A 154 7.85 7.45 -12.06
N GLU A 155 7.58 8.70 -12.46
CA GLU A 155 8.58 9.59 -13.06
C GLU A 155 9.77 9.83 -12.10
N ALA A 156 9.50 10.05 -10.80
CA ALA A 156 10.57 10.20 -9.79
C ALA A 156 11.40 8.92 -9.62
N LYS A 157 10.75 7.73 -9.65
CA LYS A 157 11.45 6.44 -9.59
C LYS A 157 12.36 6.22 -10.81
N ILE A 158 11.92 6.60 -12.01
CA ILE A 158 12.74 6.55 -13.22
C ILE A 158 13.99 7.46 -13.05
N ILE A 159 13.81 8.69 -12.56
CA ILE A 159 14.94 9.59 -12.30
C ILE A 159 15.94 8.98 -11.30
N ILE A 160 15.45 8.30 -10.26
CA ILE A 160 16.33 7.61 -9.30
C ILE A 160 17.14 6.50 -9.98
N GLN A 161 16.53 5.72 -10.87
CA GLN A 161 17.21 4.63 -11.59
C GLN A 161 18.21 5.14 -12.63
N GLU A 162 17.86 6.20 -13.36
CA GLU A 162 18.71 6.75 -14.42
C GLU A 162 19.79 7.70 -13.93
N GLN A 163 19.62 8.31 -12.75
CA GLN A 163 20.51 9.31 -12.19
C GLN A 163 20.88 8.99 -10.74
N ASP A 164 20.11 9.52 -9.77
CA ASP A 164 20.33 9.33 -8.34
C ASP A 164 19.09 9.68 -7.50
N TYR A 165 19.17 9.33 -6.20
CA TYR A 165 18.13 9.63 -5.23
C TYR A 165 17.89 11.13 -5.03
N GLU A 166 18.91 11.96 -5.08
CA GLU A 166 18.79 13.40 -4.83
C GLU A 166 17.96 14.08 -5.91
N ASN A 167 18.19 13.75 -7.18
CA ASN A 167 17.42 14.26 -8.30
C ASN A 167 15.98 13.78 -8.29
N GLY A 168 15.73 12.50 -7.97
CA GLY A 168 14.39 11.95 -7.80
C GLY A 168 13.60 12.65 -6.68
N ILE A 169 14.24 12.91 -5.53
CA ILE A 169 13.65 13.64 -4.41
C ILE A 169 13.36 15.10 -4.80
N LYS A 170 14.28 15.78 -5.42
CA LYS A 170 14.06 17.17 -5.90
C LYS A 170 12.87 17.25 -6.87
N TYR A 171 12.77 16.27 -7.77
CA TYR A 171 11.66 16.20 -8.71
C TYR A 171 10.33 16.06 -7.97
N ILE A 172 10.16 15.03 -7.11
CA ILE A 172 8.89 14.78 -6.44
C ILE A 172 8.49 15.93 -5.51
N ASP A 173 9.44 16.57 -4.81
CA ASP A 173 9.22 17.75 -3.99
C ASP A 173 8.64 18.90 -4.81
N SER A 174 9.25 19.18 -5.96
CA SER A 174 8.81 20.25 -6.86
C SER A 174 7.41 20.06 -7.41
N LYS A 175 6.96 18.78 -7.51
CA LYS A 175 5.64 18.44 -7.98
C LYS A 175 4.62 18.43 -6.85
N PHE A 176 4.97 17.83 -5.70
CA PHE A 176 4.10 17.78 -4.53
C PHE A 176 3.74 19.18 -4.02
N ASN A 177 4.70 20.10 -3.96
CA ASN A 177 4.48 21.48 -3.52
C ASN A 177 3.50 22.29 -4.41
N LYS A 178 3.10 21.75 -5.56
CA LYS A 178 2.09 22.34 -6.46
C LYS A 178 0.71 21.69 -6.31
N ILE A 179 0.57 20.70 -5.43
CA ILE A 179 -0.70 20.07 -5.13
C ILE A 179 -1.36 20.86 -4.01
N GLU A 180 -2.49 21.48 -4.31
CA GLU A 180 -3.29 22.17 -3.31
C GLU A 180 -4.07 21.15 -2.47
N ASN A 181 -3.95 21.23 -1.14
CA ASN A 181 -4.66 20.38 -0.19
C ASN A 181 -4.54 18.87 -0.49
N PRO A 182 -3.32 18.31 -0.52
CA PRO A 182 -3.15 16.89 -0.81
C PRO A 182 -3.90 16.04 0.22
N ASN A 183 -4.57 14.98 -0.24
CA ASN A 183 -5.23 14.04 0.65
C ASN A 183 -4.21 13.19 1.42
N ILE A 184 -4.66 12.56 2.51
CA ILE A 184 -3.79 11.77 3.40
C ILE A 184 -3.08 10.63 2.64
N LYS A 185 -3.73 10.01 1.66
CA LYS A 185 -3.14 8.95 0.83
C LYS A 185 -1.92 9.45 0.04
N ILE A 186 -2.01 10.63 -0.56
CA ILE A 186 -0.90 11.24 -1.32
C ILE A 186 0.26 11.59 -0.38
N ILE A 187 -0.04 12.14 0.81
CA ILE A 187 0.98 12.46 1.82
C ILE A 187 1.66 11.18 2.33
N PHE A 188 0.88 10.13 2.57
CA PHE A 188 1.38 8.83 3.01
C PHE A 188 2.27 8.16 1.96
N ASP A 189 1.86 8.19 0.70
CA ASP A 189 2.65 7.69 -0.41
C ASP A 189 3.98 8.44 -0.55
N LEU A 190 3.96 9.78 -0.33
CA LEU A 190 5.19 10.59 -0.35
C LEU A 190 6.10 10.24 0.83
N ALA A 191 5.53 10.05 2.03
CA ALA A 191 6.30 9.62 3.21
C ALA A 191 6.98 8.27 2.96
N ASN A 192 6.25 7.30 2.40
CA ASN A 192 6.81 6.00 2.02
C ASN A 192 7.89 6.14 0.93
N PHE A 193 7.71 7.03 -0.04
CA PHE A 193 8.72 7.32 -1.05
C PHE A 193 10.02 7.83 -0.42
N TYR A 194 9.95 8.79 0.51
CA TYR A 194 11.13 9.26 1.25
C TYR A 194 11.78 8.17 2.09
N LYS A 195 10.97 7.37 2.83
CA LYS A 195 11.49 6.26 3.63
C LYS A 195 12.26 5.26 2.76
N ASN A 196 11.70 4.86 1.62
CA ASN A 196 12.33 3.91 0.69
C ASN A 196 13.59 4.50 0.02
N SER A 197 13.64 5.82 -0.12
CA SER A 197 14.82 6.55 -0.59
C SER A 197 15.80 6.90 0.56
N LYS A 198 15.62 6.30 1.74
CA LYS A 198 16.44 6.50 2.95
C LYS A 198 16.49 7.96 3.46
N ASN A 199 15.55 8.80 3.03
CA ASN A 199 15.39 10.16 3.54
C ASN A 199 14.41 10.15 4.72
N TYR A 200 14.88 9.60 5.85
CA TYR A 200 14.03 9.36 7.01
C TYR A 200 13.51 10.63 7.66
N GLU A 201 14.27 11.74 7.65
CA GLU A 201 13.82 13.03 8.19
C GLU A 201 12.55 13.51 7.47
N LYS A 202 12.58 13.57 6.13
CA LYS A 202 11.40 13.97 5.37
C LYS A 202 10.24 12.98 5.51
N ALA A 203 10.52 11.68 5.65
CA ALA A 203 9.49 10.68 5.90
C ALA A 203 8.79 10.95 7.24
N ILE A 204 9.55 11.20 8.31
CA ILE A 204 9.05 11.52 9.65
C ILE A 204 8.17 12.77 9.62
N ASP A 205 8.59 13.83 8.91
CA ASP A 205 7.80 15.05 8.77
C ASP A 205 6.42 14.77 8.16
N ARG A 206 6.38 13.98 7.06
CA ARG A 206 5.13 13.63 6.40
C ARG A 206 4.26 12.70 7.24
N TYR A 207 4.83 11.69 7.90
CA TYR A 207 4.07 10.85 8.84
C TYR A 207 3.51 11.66 10.01
N THR A 208 4.28 12.63 10.54
CA THR A 208 3.81 13.53 11.59
C THR A 208 2.63 14.37 11.13
N GLU A 209 2.68 14.91 9.92
CA GLU A 209 1.56 15.64 9.31
C GLU A 209 0.27 14.78 9.25
N ILE A 210 0.41 13.50 8.90
CA ILE A 210 -0.73 12.57 8.85
C ILE A 210 -1.27 12.28 10.25
N ILE A 211 -0.40 11.96 11.21
CA ILE A 211 -0.78 11.62 12.59
C ILE A 211 -1.62 12.74 13.23
N LEU A 212 -1.29 14.00 12.92
CA LEU A 212 -2.04 15.18 13.43
C LEU A 212 -3.43 15.32 12.80
N ARG A 213 -3.71 14.66 11.68
CA ARG A 213 -5.01 14.70 10.97
C ARG A 213 -5.91 13.52 11.30
N LEU A 214 -5.39 12.51 12.02
CA LEU A 214 -6.10 11.25 12.29
C LEU A 214 -6.63 11.22 13.74
N ASP A 215 -7.76 10.55 13.91
CA ASP A 215 -8.33 10.25 15.23
C ASP A 215 -7.40 9.34 16.04
N ASP A 216 -7.38 9.54 17.37
CA ASP A 216 -6.42 8.89 18.26
C ASP A 216 -6.50 7.36 18.28
N ASN A 217 -7.68 6.78 18.04
CA ASN A 217 -7.90 5.33 18.05
C ASN A 217 -8.04 4.73 16.64
N SER A 218 -7.65 5.45 15.62
CA SER A 218 -7.71 4.95 14.25
C SER A 218 -6.63 3.89 14.00
N LEU A 219 -7.00 2.72 13.44
CA LEU A 219 -6.04 1.70 12.98
C LEU A 219 -5.05 2.26 11.95
N ILE A 220 -5.50 3.22 11.13
CA ILE A 220 -4.63 3.95 10.20
C ILE A 220 -3.53 4.69 10.96
N LYS A 221 -3.86 5.30 12.11
CA LYS A 221 -2.87 5.98 12.95
C LYS A 221 -1.83 5.01 13.53
N SER A 222 -2.25 3.80 13.90
CA SER A 222 -1.34 2.73 14.35
C SER A 222 -0.32 2.40 13.25
N ASP A 223 -0.74 2.18 11.99
CA ASP A 223 0.16 1.90 10.87
C ASP A 223 1.12 3.08 10.58
N VAL A 224 0.63 4.32 10.63
CA VAL A 224 1.49 5.50 10.41
C VAL A 224 2.52 5.66 11.53
N LEU A 225 2.13 5.43 12.80
CA LEU A 225 3.05 5.43 13.94
C LEU A 225 4.11 4.34 13.79
N TYR A 226 3.72 3.12 13.41
CA TYR A 226 4.66 2.03 13.13
C TYR A 226 5.71 2.44 12.08
N ARG A 227 5.31 3.07 10.98
CA ARG A 227 6.23 3.51 9.93
C ARG A 227 7.11 4.66 10.37
N ARG A 228 6.58 5.61 11.17
CA ARG A 228 7.37 6.70 11.73
C ARG A 228 8.37 6.18 12.76
N GLY A 229 7.94 5.28 13.64
CA GLY A 229 8.80 4.59 14.60
C GLY A 229 9.96 3.87 13.93
N GLY A 230 9.68 3.09 12.88
CA GLY A 230 10.73 2.46 12.07
C GLY A 230 11.67 3.47 11.38
N SER A 231 11.18 4.65 11.01
CA SER A 231 12.04 5.71 10.47
C SER A 231 12.95 6.34 11.55
N TYR A 232 12.45 6.52 12.78
CA TYR A 232 13.26 6.96 13.91
C TYR A 232 14.34 5.92 14.28
N GLU A 233 13.99 4.63 14.26
CA GLU A 233 14.94 3.52 14.50
C GLU A 233 16.11 3.58 13.51
N ARG A 234 15.82 3.73 12.22
CA ARG A 234 16.84 3.85 11.16
C ARG A 234 17.75 5.06 11.31
N MET A 235 17.32 6.09 12.06
CA MET A 235 18.14 7.25 12.42
C MET A 235 18.86 7.08 13.76
N GLY A 236 18.71 5.95 14.44
CA GLY A 236 19.27 5.70 15.77
C GLY A 236 18.53 6.42 16.91
N ASN A 237 17.35 7.01 16.64
CA ASN A 237 16.54 7.66 17.67
C ASN A 237 15.59 6.63 18.29
N TYR A 238 16.14 5.76 19.10
CA TYR A 238 15.43 4.64 19.68
C TYR A 238 14.33 5.05 20.68
N GLU A 239 14.53 6.15 21.40
CA GLU A 239 13.52 6.67 22.35
C GLU A 239 12.20 7.01 21.62
N LYS A 240 12.28 7.80 20.56
CA LYS A 240 11.10 8.15 19.75
C LYS A 240 10.54 6.96 18.98
N SER A 241 11.40 6.04 18.56
CA SER A 241 10.96 4.80 17.94
C SER A 241 10.10 3.97 18.90
N ASP A 242 10.60 3.73 20.11
CA ASP A 242 9.88 2.97 21.14
C ASP A 242 8.56 3.65 21.54
N GLU A 243 8.56 5.00 21.66
CA GLU A 243 7.35 5.76 21.95
C GLU A 243 6.26 5.55 20.88
N ASP A 244 6.61 5.67 19.60
CA ASP A 244 5.70 5.48 18.47
C ASP A 244 5.19 4.04 18.38
N LEU A 245 6.08 3.05 18.48
CA LEU A 245 5.73 1.63 18.39
C LEU A 245 4.84 1.18 19.56
N LEU A 246 5.14 1.62 20.78
CA LEU A 246 4.29 1.37 21.95
C LEU A 246 2.95 2.10 21.83
N HIS A 247 2.92 3.30 21.23
CA HIS A 247 1.65 3.97 20.96
C HIS A 247 0.82 3.22 19.91
N ALA A 248 1.45 2.73 18.86
CA ALA A 248 0.80 1.90 17.85
C ALA A 248 0.18 0.64 18.48
N LEU A 249 0.92 -0.07 19.36
CA LEU A 249 0.41 -1.23 20.11
C LEU A 249 -0.70 -0.89 21.12
N ARG A 250 -0.79 0.33 21.63
CA ARG A 250 -1.96 0.73 22.45
C ARG A 250 -3.23 0.84 21.59
N ILE A 251 -3.11 1.20 20.31
CA ILE A 251 -4.24 1.27 19.37
C ILE A 251 -4.59 -0.12 18.83
N ASP A 252 -3.60 -0.90 18.41
CA ASP A 252 -3.76 -2.28 17.93
C ASP A 252 -2.83 -3.24 18.68
N PRO A 253 -3.26 -3.78 19.84
CA PRO A 253 -2.43 -4.66 20.65
C PRO A 253 -2.14 -6.02 20.01
N SER A 254 -2.87 -6.38 18.96
CA SER A 254 -2.76 -7.67 18.26
C SER A 254 -2.07 -7.56 16.89
N ASP A 255 -1.44 -6.43 16.57
CA ASP A 255 -0.64 -6.35 15.35
C ASP A 255 0.69 -7.11 15.51
N ALA A 256 0.74 -8.29 14.90
CA ALA A 256 1.89 -9.18 14.97
C ALA A 256 3.18 -8.55 14.39
N TYR A 257 3.05 -7.66 13.40
CA TYR A 257 4.23 -7.02 12.79
C TYR A 257 4.81 -5.93 13.68
N ILE A 258 3.97 -5.17 14.38
CA ILE A 258 4.43 -4.14 15.32
C ILE A 258 5.08 -4.83 16.55
N LEU A 259 4.45 -5.89 17.07
CA LEU A 259 5.02 -6.70 18.15
C LEU A 259 6.40 -7.24 17.76
N ASN A 260 6.48 -7.88 16.60
CA ASN A 260 7.72 -8.43 16.06
C ASN A 260 8.81 -7.36 15.90
N TYR A 261 8.47 -6.21 15.29
CA TYR A 261 9.44 -5.16 15.00
C TYR A 261 10.00 -4.53 16.27
N LEU A 262 9.14 -4.20 17.24
CA LEU A 262 9.56 -3.60 18.51
C LEU A 262 10.43 -4.58 19.31
N ALA A 263 10.00 -5.84 19.42
CA ALA A 263 10.73 -6.88 20.11
C ALA A 263 12.13 -7.12 19.49
N TYR A 264 12.19 -7.26 18.16
CA TYR A 264 13.46 -7.41 17.44
C TYR A 264 14.39 -6.22 17.70
N SER A 265 13.88 -4.98 17.60
CA SER A 265 14.65 -3.77 17.89
C SER A 265 15.15 -3.71 19.34
N TRP A 266 14.41 -4.23 20.32
CA TRP A 266 14.85 -4.30 21.71
C TRP A 266 15.94 -5.35 21.91
N LEU A 267 15.81 -6.53 21.29
CA LEU A 267 16.81 -7.60 21.37
C LEU A 267 18.16 -7.16 20.77
N GLU A 268 18.15 -6.51 19.61
CA GLU A 268 19.38 -5.99 18.98
C GLU A 268 20.13 -4.95 19.83
N ARG A 269 19.46 -4.39 20.84
CA ARG A 269 20.02 -3.39 21.77
C ARG A 269 20.26 -3.93 23.18
N ASP A 270 20.12 -5.24 23.41
CA ASP A 270 20.15 -5.86 24.73
C ASP A 270 19.21 -5.18 25.74
N TYR A 271 18.03 -4.72 25.25
CA TYR A 271 17.07 -3.97 26.04
C TYR A 271 15.78 -4.77 26.24
N LYS A 272 15.30 -4.86 27.48
CA LYS A 272 14.04 -5.53 27.86
C LYS A 272 13.87 -6.92 27.22
N ILE A 273 14.90 -7.76 27.31
CA ILE A 273 14.97 -9.06 26.63
C ILE A 273 13.75 -9.95 26.95
N ASN A 274 13.32 -10.01 28.20
CA ASN A 274 12.18 -10.86 28.59
C ASN A 274 10.89 -10.39 27.95
N GLU A 275 10.61 -9.08 27.99
CA GLU A 275 9.41 -8.49 27.37
C GLU A 275 9.44 -8.63 25.85
N ALA A 276 10.62 -8.54 25.24
CA ALA A 276 10.81 -8.76 23.81
C ALA A 276 10.49 -10.22 23.43
N MET A 277 10.98 -11.19 24.21
CA MET A 277 10.66 -12.61 24.00
C MET A 277 9.15 -12.88 24.10
N ASP A 278 8.45 -12.28 25.06
CA ASP A 278 7.01 -12.44 25.23
C ASP A 278 6.24 -11.83 24.05
N MET A 279 6.69 -10.67 23.55
CA MET A 279 6.11 -10.06 22.35
C MET A 279 6.31 -10.92 21.10
N LEU A 280 7.51 -11.51 20.90
CA LEU A 280 7.76 -12.40 19.76
C LEU A 280 6.93 -13.68 19.82
N LYS A 281 6.78 -14.29 21.00
CA LYS A 281 5.89 -15.44 21.18
C LYS A 281 4.46 -15.09 20.83
N THR A 282 3.98 -13.92 21.29
CA THR A 282 2.65 -13.42 20.96
C THR A 282 2.50 -13.19 19.45
N ALA A 283 3.49 -12.57 18.79
CA ALA A 283 3.48 -12.37 17.35
C ALA A 283 3.43 -13.70 16.59
N TYR A 284 4.21 -14.70 17.05
CA TYR A 284 4.21 -16.04 16.47
C TYR A 284 2.87 -16.77 16.66
N ASP A 285 2.24 -16.67 17.83
CA ASP A 285 0.91 -17.25 18.07
C ASP A 285 -0.15 -16.63 17.14
N LEU A 286 -0.02 -15.34 16.84
CA LEU A 286 -0.92 -14.62 15.91
C LEU A 286 -0.67 -14.98 14.44
N LYS A 287 0.60 -15.25 14.05
CA LYS A 287 1.02 -15.50 12.66
C LYS A 287 2.13 -16.55 12.57
N SER A 288 1.85 -17.78 12.97
CA SER A 288 2.81 -18.88 13.06
C SER A 288 3.45 -19.33 11.74
N ASN A 289 2.88 -18.92 10.59
CA ASN A 289 3.39 -19.26 9.24
C ASN A 289 4.08 -18.07 8.54
N ASP A 290 4.27 -16.96 9.23
CA ASP A 290 4.93 -15.78 8.65
C ASP A 290 6.45 -15.94 8.76
N PRO A 291 7.20 -16.01 7.64
CA PRO A 291 8.64 -16.28 7.66
C PRO A 291 9.46 -15.20 8.38
N TYR A 292 9.01 -13.93 8.37
CA TYR A 292 9.70 -12.84 9.09
C TYR A 292 9.58 -13.00 10.60
N ILE A 293 8.42 -13.46 11.08
CA ILE A 293 8.20 -13.69 12.52
C ILE A 293 8.93 -14.96 12.97
N ILE A 294 8.93 -16.00 12.14
CA ILE A 294 9.68 -17.25 12.39
C ILE A 294 11.18 -16.95 12.53
N ASP A 295 11.74 -16.21 11.58
CA ASP A 295 13.15 -15.79 11.62
C ASP A 295 13.47 -14.97 12.87
N SER A 296 12.62 -14.00 13.21
CA SER A 296 12.83 -13.15 14.39
C SER A 296 12.81 -13.92 15.71
N ILE A 297 11.90 -14.89 15.88
CA ILE A 297 11.85 -15.71 17.10
C ILE A 297 13.03 -16.68 17.18
N GLY A 298 13.45 -17.26 16.05
CA GLY A 298 14.66 -18.09 15.98
C GLY A 298 15.92 -17.31 16.36
N TRP A 299 16.06 -16.09 15.80
CA TRP A 299 17.14 -15.17 16.14
C TRP A 299 17.13 -14.78 17.63
N ALA A 300 15.94 -14.54 18.19
CA ALA A 300 15.79 -14.22 19.61
C ALA A 300 16.29 -15.35 20.53
N PHE A 301 15.96 -16.60 20.24
CA PHE A 301 16.49 -17.76 20.98
C PHE A 301 18.01 -17.88 20.82
N PHE A 302 18.54 -17.61 19.65
CA PHE A 302 19.99 -17.60 19.42
C PHE A 302 20.69 -16.54 20.28
N LEU A 303 20.15 -15.33 20.40
CA LEU A 303 20.72 -14.23 21.20
C LEU A 303 20.76 -14.56 22.73
N ILE A 304 19.76 -15.28 23.20
CA ILE A 304 19.73 -15.72 24.63
C ILE A 304 20.46 -17.05 24.86
N GLU A 305 21.22 -17.51 23.86
CA GLU A 305 22.03 -18.75 23.90
C GLU A 305 21.21 -20.07 24.05
N ASP A 306 19.91 -20.03 23.77
CA ASP A 306 19.05 -21.20 23.68
C ASP A 306 19.10 -21.77 22.24
N TYR A 307 20.21 -22.39 21.92
CA TYR A 307 20.47 -22.89 20.56
C TYR A 307 19.56 -24.07 20.18
N GLU A 308 19.07 -24.83 21.16
CA GLU A 308 18.15 -25.94 20.91
C GLU A 308 16.78 -25.46 20.46
N GLU A 309 16.27 -24.40 21.08
CA GLU A 309 15.03 -23.74 20.60
C GLU A 309 15.27 -22.98 19.30
N ALA A 310 16.41 -22.29 19.14
CA ALA A 310 16.71 -21.55 17.91
C ALA A 310 16.70 -22.46 16.67
N GLU A 311 17.26 -23.67 16.74
CA GLU A 311 17.31 -24.65 15.63
C GLU A 311 15.89 -25.05 15.13
N LYS A 312 14.87 -24.95 15.97
CA LYS A 312 13.47 -25.29 15.56
C LYS A 312 12.85 -24.27 14.62
N TYR A 313 13.35 -23.05 14.62
CA TYR A 313 12.79 -21.94 13.84
C TYR A 313 13.68 -21.51 12.67
N LEU A 314 14.97 -21.77 12.72
CA LEU A 314 15.95 -21.47 11.69
C LEU A 314 16.24 -22.68 10.79
#